data_b60385f06edcb42e516f7b3a7e4523ec
#
_entry.id   b60385f06edcb42e516f7b3a7e4523ec
#
_cell.length_a   1.000
_cell.length_b   1.000
_cell.length_c   1.000
_cell.angle_alpha   90.00
_cell.angle_beta   90.00
_cell.angle_gamma   90.00
#
_symmetry.space_group_name_H-M   'P 1'
#
loop_
_entity.id
_entity.type
_entity.pdbx_description
1 polymer ?
#
loop_
_entity_poly.entity_id
_entity_poly.type
_entity_poly.pdbx_seq_one_letter_code
_entity_poly.pdbx_strand_id
1 'polypeptide(L)'
;MKTMFKNNDLTQGKIWKVILNFTLPIFLGTLFQSLYTTIDAIIVGKFAGKDAFAAIESVMSFQRLPVSFFIGLSSGATIIISQYFGAKEKEDVSKASHTAMLFAIVGGLILSILSCILSPYFIGLIKVPQKIFHEAYIYTFICFSGMVFSMIYNIGSGILRALGNSKTPFHILIFANILNIVLDLIFVINFNLSVVGVGLATLISQIVSAILVFVVLMRTNLDCRIYIKKLTFYKKYLKKIFVLGLPIAIQSVIYPIANTTIQSKINMFGVNSIAAWAISGKLDFLIWSVSDAFCISSSTFVAQNYGAKKHHRVKKGIISSVIMSISMILVISITLFIWSKDLAPFLIEDREVIELTSEILSILAPFYFIYTIGDVLAGAIRGLGDTFYPMLINIFAICIVRLLWIFFVFPLNPTFFMILYSYLISWTVNTIAFLIYIYFKRKKI
;
A
#
# COMPACT_ATOMS: atom_id res chain seq x y z
N MET A 1 3.16 -16.88 -23.73
CA MET A 1 2.12 -15.84 -23.72
C MET A 1 0.69 -16.33 -23.45
N LYS A 2 0.21 -17.45 -24.03
CA LYS A 2 -1.16 -17.96 -23.78
C LYS A 2 -1.48 -18.30 -22.31
N THR A 3 -0.51 -18.65 -21.50
CA THR A 3 -0.67 -19.00 -20.07
C THR A 3 -0.74 -17.79 -19.14
N MET A 4 -0.28 -16.61 -19.56
CA MET A 4 -0.32 -15.37 -18.75
C MET A 4 -1.74 -14.79 -18.59
N PHE A 5 -2.68 -15.16 -19.46
CA PHE A 5 -4.02 -14.60 -19.49
C PHE A 5 -5.11 -15.54 -18.93
N LYS A 6 -4.71 -16.50 -18.08
CA LYS A 6 -5.70 -17.41 -17.49
C LYS A 6 -6.53 -16.64 -16.47
N ASN A 7 -7.82 -16.51 -16.77
CA ASN A 7 -8.83 -15.93 -15.88
C ASN A 7 -8.94 -16.81 -14.63
N ASN A 8 -8.55 -16.30 -13.50
CA ASN A 8 -8.85 -16.92 -12.21
C ASN A 8 -10.15 -16.31 -11.68
N ASP A 9 -11.29 -16.77 -12.21
CA ASP A 9 -12.60 -16.39 -11.72
C ASP A 9 -12.72 -16.76 -10.21
N LEU A 10 -12.71 -15.74 -9.36
CA LEU A 10 -12.75 -15.94 -7.90
C LEU A 10 -14.14 -16.41 -7.43
N THR A 11 -15.12 -16.45 -8.34
CA THR A 11 -16.48 -16.91 -8.03
C THR A 11 -16.62 -18.45 -8.11
N GLN A 12 -15.54 -19.17 -8.48
CA GLN A 12 -15.53 -20.63 -8.67
C GLN A 12 -14.40 -21.29 -7.85
N GLY A 13 -14.47 -22.60 -7.70
CA GLY A 13 -13.44 -23.40 -7.01
C GLY A 13 -13.50 -23.35 -5.49
N LYS A 14 -12.53 -24.01 -4.83
CA LYS A 14 -12.40 -24.06 -3.36
C LYS A 14 -11.95 -22.69 -2.84
N ILE A 15 -12.74 -22.08 -1.95
CA ILE A 15 -12.58 -20.69 -1.51
C ILE A 15 -11.16 -20.40 -1.02
N TRP A 16 -10.64 -21.19 -0.07
CA TRP A 16 -9.31 -20.96 0.48
C TRP A 16 -8.18 -21.04 -0.55
N LYS A 17 -8.26 -22.01 -1.51
CA LYS A 17 -7.24 -22.12 -2.59
C LYS A 17 -7.28 -20.91 -3.51
N VAL A 18 -8.47 -20.42 -3.84
CA VAL A 18 -8.66 -19.27 -4.71
C VAL A 18 -8.10 -18.01 -4.05
N ILE A 19 -8.43 -17.80 -2.76
CA ILE A 19 -7.92 -16.65 -1.99
C ILE A 19 -6.40 -16.73 -1.88
N LEU A 20 -5.84 -17.86 -1.48
CA LEU A 20 -4.38 -18.03 -1.31
C LEU A 20 -3.61 -17.77 -2.60
N ASN A 21 -4.06 -18.39 -3.71
CA ASN A 21 -3.42 -18.23 -5.02
C ASN A 21 -3.49 -16.79 -5.54
N PHE A 22 -4.50 -16.03 -5.12
CA PHE A 22 -4.65 -14.62 -5.48
C PHE A 22 -3.85 -13.71 -4.56
N THR A 23 -3.80 -14.01 -3.26
CA THR A 23 -3.07 -13.24 -2.24
C THR A 23 -1.56 -13.37 -2.37
N LEU A 24 -1.05 -14.57 -2.63
CA LEU A 24 0.38 -14.84 -2.64
C LEU A 24 1.19 -13.95 -3.61
N PRO A 25 0.78 -13.74 -4.87
CA PRO A 25 1.48 -12.80 -5.75
C PRO A 25 1.43 -11.35 -5.27
N ILE A 26 0.35 -10.92 -4.58
CA ILE A 26 0.23 -9.58 -4.03
C ILE A 26 1.22 -9.42 -2.87
N PHE A 27 1.22 -10.36 -1.93
CA PHE A 27 2.16 -10.38 -0.80
C PHE A 27 3.62 -10.38 -1.26
N LEU A 28 3.97 -11.29 -2.18
CA LEU A 28 5.32 -11.33 -2.74
C LEU A 28 5.68 -10.03 -3.46
N GLY A 29 4.73 -9.40 -4.17
CA GLY A 29 4.94 -8.12 -4.82
C GLY A 29 5.30 -7.02 -3.83
N THR A 30 4.57 -6.92 -2.71
CA THR A 30 4.87 -5.95 -1.64
C THR A 30 6.22 -6.24 -0.98
N LEU A 31 6.55 -7.51 -0.76
CA LEU A 31 7.84 -7.92 -0.21
C LEU A 31 9.01 -7.52 -1.13
N PHE A 32 8.92 -7.84 -2.43
CA PHE A 32 9.94 -7.45 -3.40
C PHE A 32 10.08 -5.94 -3.55
N GLN A 33 8.98 -5.20 -3.44
CA GLN A 33 9.01 -3.73 -3.47
C GLN A 33 9.73 -3.14 -2.26
N SER A 34 9.58 -3.75 -1.07
CA SER A 34 10.32 -3.31 0.11
C SER A 34 11.80 -3.66 0.04
N LEU A 35 12.14 -4.85 -0.46
CA LEU A 35 13.53 -5.24 -0.69
C LEU A 35 14.21 -4.28 -1.69
N TYR A 36 13.51 -3.94 -2.77
CA TYR A 36 13.99 -2.97 -3.75
C TYR A 36 14.29 -1.61 -3.10
N THR A 37 13.36 -1.04 -2.32
CA THR A 37 13.59 0.26 -1.67
C THR A 37 14.77 0.23 -0.69
N THR A 38 15.04 -0.90 -0.07
CA THR A 38 16.21 -1.08 0.81
C THR A 38 17.50 -1.14 -0.01
N ILE A 39 17.51 -1.86 -1.13
CA ILE A 39 18.68 -1.94 -2.04
C ILE A 39 19.00 -0.57 -2.63
N ASP A 40 17.99 0.16 -3.07
CA ASP A 40 18.11 1.53 -3.57
C ASP A 40 18.76 2.47 -2.55
N ALA A 41 18.27 2.44 -1.30
CA ALA A 41 18.86 3.21 -0.20
C ALA A 41 20.34 2.84 0.06
N ILE A 42 20.70 1.55 -0.04
CA ILE A 42 22.10 1.09 0.10
C ILE A 42 22.96 1.60 -1.06
N ILE A 43 22.48 1.53 -2.30
CA ILE A 43 23.21 2.02 -3.48
C ILE A 43 23.48 3.52 -3.32
N VAL A 44 22.45 4.29 -2.99
CA VAL A 44 22.58 5.74 -2.78
C VAL A 44 23.57 6.04 -1.66
N GLY A 45 23.43 5.43 -0.50
CA GLY A 45 24.28 5.69 0.66
C GLY A 45 25.74 5.34 0.44
N LYS A 46 26.03 4.23 -0.29
CA LYS A 46 27.39 3.78 -0.55
C LYS A 46 28.08 4.52 -1.70
N PHE A 47 27.35 4.80 -2.78
CA PHE A 47 27.96 5.25 -4.04
C PHE A 47 27.65 6.71 -4.39
N ALA A 48 26.51 7.27 -3.96
CA ALA A 48 26.18 8.67 -4.20
C ALA A 48 26.60 9.59 -3.03
N GLY A 49 26.87 9.01 -1.86
CA GLY A 49 27.36 9.74 -0.68
C GLY A 49 26.25 10.22 0.27
N LYS A 50 26.67 10.71 1.46
CA LYS A 50 25.74 11.05 2.56
C LYS A 50 24.79 12.20 2.24
N ASP A 51 25.25 13.20 1.47
CA ASP A 51 24.42 14.38 1.15
C ASP A 51 23.29 13.98 0.18
N ALA A 52 23.60 13.16 -0.83
CA ALA A 52 22.60 12.60 -1.75
C ALA A 52 21.58 11.71 -1.03
N PHE A 53 22.04 10.84 -0.12
CA PHE A 53 21.17 10.02 0.69
C PHE A 53 20.22 10.86 1.58
N ALA A 54 20.79 11.87 2.26
CA ALA A 54 20.01 12.79 3.10
C ALA A 54 18.98 13.60 2.28
N ALA A 55 19.33 14.01 1.05
CA ALA A 55 18.44 14.72 0.16
C ALA A 55 17.23 13.85 -0.23
N ILE A 56 17.45 12.59 -0.63
CA ILE A 56 16.38 11.65 -1.00
C ILE A 56 15.48 11.33 0.20
N GLU A 57 16.06 10.94 1.34
CA GLU A 57 15.31 10.56 2.54
C GLU A 57 14.46 11.72 3.07
N SER A 58 14.96 12.97 3.00
CA SER A 58 14.23 14.15 3.48
C SER A 58 12.90 14.38 2.76
N VAL A 59 12.81 14.00 1.47
CA VAL A 59 11.61 14.23 0.63
C VAL A 59 10.75 12.98 0.43
N MET A 60 11.24 11.79 0.78
CA MET A 60 10.56 10.52 0.49
C MET A 60 9.16 10.44 1.10
N SER A 61 8.98 10.86 2.35
CA SER A 61 7.67 10.83 3.02
C SER A 61 6.66 11.74 2.32
N PHE A 62 7.12 12.90 1.86
CA PHE A 62 6.28 13.84 1.12
C PHE A 62 5.88 13.29 -0.26
N GLN A 63 6.83 12.68 -0.99
CA GLN A 63 6.56 12.11 -2.31
C GLN A 63 5.54 10.98 -2.27
N ARG A 64 5.42 10.26 -1.16
CA ARG A 64 4.45 9.17 -0.97
C ARG A 64 3.00 9.66 -0.87
N LEU A 65 2.74 10.86 -0.37
CA LEU A 65 1.38 11.34 -0.14
C LEU A 65 0.50 11.39 -1.40
N PRO A 66 0.90 12.05 -2.51
CA PRO A 66 0.11 12.07 -3.73
C PRO A 66 -0.10 10.69 -4.33
N VAL A 67 0.94 9.83 -4.26
CA VAL A 67 0.87 8.45 -4.76
C VAL A 67 -0.14 7.63 -3.95
N SER A 68 -0.09 7.70 -2.62
CA SER A 68 -1.02 7.00 -1.73
C SER A 68 -2.46 7.45 -1.94
N PHE A 69 -2.69 8.75 -2.10
CA PHE A 69 -4.00 9.30 -2.43
C PHE A 69 -4.56 8.68 -3.73
N PHE A 70 -3.73 8.62 -4.77
CA PHE A 70 -4.17 8.08 -6.05
C PHE A 70 -4.36 6.56 -6.04
N ILE A 71 -3.54 5.82 -5.28
CA ILE A 71 -3.75 4.39 -5.04
C ILE A 71 -5.12 4.15 -4.39
N GLY A 72 -5.49 4.99 -3.42
CA GLY A 72 -6.82 4.96 -2.81
C GLY A 72 -7.95 5.15 -3.84
N LEU A 73 -7.83 6.15 -4.71
CA LEU A 73 -8.78 6.35 -5.81
C LEU A 73 -8.83 5.16 -6.78
N SER A 74 -7.67 4.59 -7.12
CA SER A 74 -7.54 3.40 -7.96
C SER A 74 -8.28 2.18 -7.39
N SER A 75 -8.30 2.05 -6.05
CA SER A 75 -9.02 0.97 -5.37
C SER A 75 -10.51 1.02 -5.64
N GLY A 76 -11.10 2.21 -5.77
CA GLY A 76 -12.51 2.39 -6.18
C GLY A 76 -12.80 1.80 -7.56
N ALA A 77 -11.90 2.00 -8.53
CA ALA A 77 -12.03 1.40 -9.85
C ALA A 77 -11.94 -0.14 -9.79
N THR A 78 -11.00 -0.67 -9.02
CA THR A 78 -10.84 -2.12 -8.83
C THR A 78 -12.10 -2.76 -8.26
N ILE A 79 -12.72 -2.15 -7.26
CA ILE A 79 -13.96 -2.64 -6.62
C ILE A 79 -15.10 -2.70 -7.64
N ILE A 80 -15.34 -1.61 -8.38
CA ILE A 80 -16.43 -1.53 -9.36
C ILE A 80 -16.25 -2.55 -10.48
N ILE A 81 -15.05 -2.62 -11.05
CA ILE A 81 -14.74 -3.55 -12.13
C ILE A 81 -14.90 -4.99 -11.64
N SER A 82 -14.49 -5.30 -10.40
CA SER A 82 -14.68 -6.62 -9.80
C SER A 82 -16.15 -6.99 -9.66
N GLN A 83 -17.01 -6.04 -9.25
CA GLN A 83 -18.46 -6.27 -9.13
C GLN A 83 -19.10 -6.54 -10.47
N TYR A 84 -18.80 -5.73 -11.49
CA TYR A 84 -19.32 -5.94 -12.85
C TYR A 84 -18.81 -7.24 -13.48
N PHE A 85 -17.54 -7.57 -13.22
CA PHE A 85 -16.97 -8.83 -13.68
C PHE A 85 -17.68 -10.03 -13.05
N GLY A 86 -17.92 -9.99 -11.74
CA GLY A 86 -18.70 -11.00 -11.04
C GLY A 86 -20.14 -11.12 -11.54
N ALA A 87 -20.78 -10.00 -11.86
CA ALA A 87 -22.12 -9.94 -12.46
C ALA A 87 -22.15 -10.40 -13.92
N LYS A 88 -20.99 -10.65 -14.56
CA LYS A 88 -20.83 -10.97 -15.98
C LYS A 88 -21.32 -9.86 -16.94
N GLU A 89 -21.32 -8.63 -16.48
CA GLU A 89 -21.69 -7.43 -17.23
C GLU A 89 -20.50 -6.93 -18.05
N LYS A 90 -20.22 -7.60 -19.18
CA LYS A 90 -19.02 -7.38 -20.01
C LYS A 90 -18.87 -5.95 -20.52
N GLU A 91 -19.98 -5.32 -20.91
CA GLU A 91 -19.98 -3.95 -21.40
C GLU A 91 -19.62 -2.95 -20.28
N ASP A 92 -20.18 -3.16 -19.08
CA ASP A 92 -19.86 -2.34 -17.91
C ASP A 92 -18.41 -2.53 -17.44
N VAL A 93 -17.86 -3.76 -17.50
CA VAL A 93 -16.43 -4.02 -17.27
C VAL A 93 -15.58 -3.22 -18.24
N SER A 94 -15.89 -3.28 -19.55
CA SER A 94 -15.16 -2.54 -20.57
C SER A 94 -15.23 -1.03 -20.37
N LYS A 95 -16.42 -0.46 -20.19
CA LYS A 95 -16.62 0.98 -20.00
C LYS A 95 -15.95 1.49 -18.69
N ALA A 96 -16.05 0.73 -17.61
CA ALA A 96 -15.39 1.05 -16.34
C ALA A 96 -13.85 1.01 -16.47
N SER A 97 -13.30 0.01 -17.18
CA SER A 97 -11.86 -0.12 -17.42
C SER A 97 -11.32 1.02 -18.29
N HIS A 98 -12.02 1.40 -19.37
CA HIS A 98 -11.63 2.54 -20.22
C HIS A 98 -11.67 3.86 -19.44
N THR A 99 -12.74 4.08 -18.64
CA THR A 99 -12.86 5.28 -17.78
C THR A 99 -11.74 5.33 -16.74
N ALA A 100 -11.43 4.21 -16.07
CA ALA A 100 -10.39 4.13 -15.09
C ALA A 100 -9.00 4.39 -15.69
N MET A 101 -8.72 3.83 -16.87
CA MET A 101 -7.44 4.04 -17.55
C MET A 101 -7.29 5.49 -18.03
N LEU A 102 -8.33 6.09 -18.60
CA LEU A 102 -8.29 7.50 -18.98
C LEU A 102 -8.13 8.41 -17.75
N PHE A 103 -8.77 8.05 -16.64
CA PHE A 103 -8.59 8.74 -15.36
C PHE A 103 -7.14 8.64 -14.86
N ALA A 104 -6.47 7.49 -15.02
CA ALA A 104 -5.05 7.35 -14.69
C ALA A 104 -4.17 8.28 -15.51
N ILE A 105 -4.44 8.36 -16.82
CA ILE A 105 -3.65 9.20 -17.74
C ILE A 105 -3.87 10.68 -17.44
N VAL A 106 -5.12 11.14 -17.47
CA VAL A 106 -5.45 12.56 -17.30
C VAL A 106 -5.20 13.03 -15.87
N GLY A 107 -5.70 12.29 -14.87
CA GLY A 107 -5.50 12.61 -13.46
C GLY A 107 -4.03 12.52 -13.05
N GLY A 108 -3.32 11.51 -13.57
CA GLY A 108 -1.88 11.35 -13.39
C GLY A 108 -1.08 12.50 -13.97
N LEU A 109 -1.42 12.94 -15.18
CA LEU A 109 -0.75 14.07 -15.82
C LEU A 109 -0.98 15.37 -15.06
N ILE A 110 -2.23 15.65 -14.67
CA ILE A 110 -2.57 16.83 -13.85
C ILE A 110 -1.80 16.82 -12.54
N LEU A 111 -1.81 15.69 -11.83
CA LEU A 111 -1.12 15.57 -10.54
C LEU A 111 0.40 15.67 -10.72
N SER A 112 0.97 15.08 -11.77
CA SER A 112 2.40 15.19 -12.10
C SER A 112 2.80 16.65 -12.29
N ILE A 113 2.07 17.40 -13.13
CA ILE A 113 2.34 18.83 -13.40
C ILE A 113 2.20 19.65 -12.11
N LEU A 114 1.10 19.48 -11.37
CA LEU A 114 0.87 20.21 -10.12
C LEU A 114 1.96 19.91 -9.09
N SER A 115 2.34 18.66 -8.94
CA SER A 115 3.39 18.24 -7.99
C SER A 115 4.76 18.81 -8.38
N CYS A 116 5.10 18.82 -9.67
CA CYS A 116 6.33 19.46 -10.16
C CYS A 116 6.35 20.97 -9.88
N ILE A 117 5.26 21.68 -10.15
CA ILE A 117 5.16 23.12 -9.90
C ILE A 117 5.24 23.45 -8.40
N LEU A 118 4.58 22.65 -7.57
CA LEU A 118 4.51 22.89 -6.13
C LEU A 118 5.72 22.32 -5.35
N SER A 119 6.57 21.50 -5.98
CA SER A 119 7.69 20.84 -5.31
C SER A 119 8.65 21.79 -4.58
N PRO A 120 9.11 22.94 -5.13
CA PRO A 120 10.01 23.82 -4.41
C PRO A 120 9.36 24.43 -3.16
N TYR A 121 8.07 24.76 -3.24
CA TYR A 121 7.31 25.27 -2.10
C TYR A 121 7.22 24.24 -0.97
N PHE A 122 6.90 22.99 -1.30
CA PHE A 122 6.79 21.94 -0.31
C PHE A 122 8.14 21.54 0.31
N ILE A 123 9.22 21.50 -0.47
CA ILE A 123 10.58 21.23 0.03
C ILE A 123 11.00 22.35 1.00
N GLY A 124 10.65 23.61 0.70
CA GLY A 124 10.85 24.72 1.61
C GLY A 124 10.02 24.59 2.91
N LEU A 125 8.76 24.13 2.81
CA LEU A 125 7.87 23.95 3.95
C LEU A 125 8.39 22.89 4.94
N ILE A 126 8.97 21.79 4.44
CA ILE A 126 9.59 20.74 5.28
C ILE A 126 10.99 21.12 5.77
N LYS A 127 11.45 22.35 5.48
CA LYS A 127 12.73 22.93 5.95
C LYS A 127 13.95 22.07 5.61
N VAL A 128 14.02 21.55 4.39
CA VAL A 128 15.22 20.86 3.91
C VAL A 128 16.42 21.80 4.02
N PRO A 129 17.57 21.35 4.58
CA PRO A 129 18.77 22.18 4.68
C PRO A 129 19.22 22.71 3.33
N GLN A 130 19.65 23.99 3.29
CA GLN A 130 20.07 24.67 2.06
C GLN A 130 21.16 23.90 1.28
N LYS A 131 22.06 23.23 1.99
CA LYS A 131 23.16 22.46 1.42
C LYS A 131 22.70 21.36 0.47
N ILE A 132 21.57 20.71 0.76
CA ILE A 132 21.02 19.56 0.01
C ILE A 132 19.72 19.90 -0.73
N PHE A 133 19.29 21.17 -0.67
CA PHE A 133 18.00 21.61 -1.23
C PHE A 133 17.91 21.36 -2.74
N HIS A 134 18.99 21.68 -3.46
CA HIS A 134 19.04 21.54 -4.92
C HIS A 134 18.92 20.07 -5.34
N GLU A 135 19.62 19.17 -4.67
CA GLU A 135 19.56 17.72 -4.92
C GLU A 135 18.18 17.14 -4.60
N ALA A 136 17.61 17.53 -3.44
CA ALA A 136 16.27 17.14 -3.05
C ALA A 136 15.21 17.61 -4.06
N TYR A 137 15.38 18.85 -4.58
CA TYR A 137 14.49 19.41 -5.60
C TYR A 137 14.57 18.65 -6.92
N ILE A 138 15.78 18.43 -7.45
CA ILE A 138 15.96 17.71 -8.72
C ILE A 138 15.39 16.29 -8.62
N TYR A 139 15.70 15.57 -7.55
CA TYR A 139 15.16 14.23 -7.32
C TYR A 139 13.63 14.22 -7.30
N THR A 140 13.04 15.11 -6.51
CA THR A 140 11.57 15.24 -6.39
C THR A 140 10.93 15.60 -7.72
N PHE A 141 11.54 16.51 -8.49
CA PHE A 141 11.04 16.91 -9.80
C PHE A 141 11.04 15.73 -10.79
N ILE A 142 12.13 14.95 -10.84
CA ILE A 142 12.21 13.77 -11.70
C ILE A 142 11.19 12.72 -11.29
N CYS A 143 11.06 12.41 -10.01
CA CYS A 143 10.08 11.45 -9.51
C CYS A 143 8.63 11.88 -9.78
N PHE A 144 8.32 13.16 -9.57
CA PHE A 144 6.98 13.69 -9.85
C PHE A 144 6.65 13.75 -11.34
N SER A 145 7.63 13.98 -12.21
CA SER A 145 7.43 13.88 -13.66
C SER A 145 7.02 12.47 -14.10
N GLY A 146 7.46 11.45 -13.37
CA GLY A 146 7.13 10.04 -13.58
C GLY A 146 5.78 9.59 -12.97
N MET A 147 5.13 10.43 -12.17
CA MET A 147 3.93 10.04 -11.42
C MET A 147 2.79 9.54 -12.31
N VAL A 148 2.60 10.11 -13.50
CA VAL A 148 1.60 9.64 -14.47
C VAL A 148 1.80 8.16 -14.83
N PHE A 149 3.03 7.71 -15.00
CA PHE A 149 3.34 6.31 -15.32
C PHE A 149 3.08 5.39 -14.15
N SER A 150 3.42 5.82 -12.93
CA SER A 150 3.07 5.09 -11.71
C SER A 150 1.56 4.90 -11.59
N MET A 151 0.76 5.91 -11.93
CA MET A 151 -0.71 5.84 -11.90
C MET A 151 -1.28 4.91 -12.95
N ILE A 152 -0.74 4.93 -14.18
CA ILE A 152 -1.12 3.99 -15.24
C ILE A 152 -0.84 2.55 -14.79
N TYR A 153 0.33 2.30 -14.20
CA TYR A 153 0.66 0.99 -13.66
C TYR A 153 -0.30 0.56 -12.53
N ASN A 154 -0.58 1.44 -11.56
CA ASN A 154 -1.44 1.11 -10.41
C ASN A 154 -2.88 0.80 -10.84
N ILE A 155 -3.48 1.64 -11.69
CA ILE A 155 -4.83 1.40 -12.21
C ILE A 155 -4.86 0.18 -13.14
N GLY A 156 -3.89 0.03 -14.03
CA GLY A 156 -3.82 -1.13 -14.91
C GLY A 156 -3.68 -2.44 -14.12
N SER A 157 -2.84 -2.44 -13.09
CA SER A 157 -2.71 -3.57 -12.15
C SER A 157 -4.00 -3.81 -11.38
N GLY A 158 -4.71 -2.75 -10.98
CA GLY A 158 -6.03 -2.82 -10.34
C GLY A 158 -7.07 -3.47 -11.26
N ILE A 159 -7.10 -3.09 -12.54
CA ILE A 159 -7.99 -3.70 -13.55
C ILE A 159 -7.70 -5.19 -13.70
N LEU A 160 -6.44 -5.59 -13.82
CA LEU A 160 -6.06 -7.01 -13.91
C LEU A 160 -6.44 -7.79 -12.65
N ARG A 161 -6.19 -7.23 -11.47
CA ARG A 161 -6.60 -7.83 -10.19
C ARG A 161 -8.12 -7.93 -10.09
N ALA A 162 -8.87 -6.95 -10.57
CA ALA A 162 -10.33 -6.99 -10.57
C ALA A 162 -10.91 -8.20 -11.33
N LEU A 163 -10.19 -8.70 -12.33
CA LEU A 163 -10.53 -9.90 -13.08
C LEU A 163 -9.88 -11.18 -12.52
N GLY A 164 -9.30 -11.15 -11.33
CA GLY A 164 -8.68 -12.29 -10.68
C GLY A 164 -7.23 -12.57 -11.10
N ASN A 165 -6.61 -11.71 -11.88
CA ASN A 165 -5.21 -11.88 -12.29
C ASN A 165 -4.27 -11.03 -11.43
N SER A 166 -3.74 -11.59 -10.35
CA SER A 166 -2.71 -10.97 -9.51
C SER A 166 -1.28 -11.28 -9.97
N LYS A 167 -1.10 -12.33 -10.80
CA LYS A 167 0.23 -12.80 -11.23
C LYS A 167 0.87 -11.85 -12.24
N THR A 168 0.11 -11.37 -13.21
CA THR A 168 0.67 -10.49 -14.26
C THR A 168 1.20 -9.17 -13.69
N PRO A 169 0.45 -8.42 -12.84
CA PRO A 169 1.00 -7.25 -12.16
C PRO A 169 2.25 -7.56 -11.34
N PHE A 170 2.29 -8.69 -10.66
CA PHE A 170 3.45 -9.14 -9.89
C PHE A 170 4.70 -9.33 -10.78
N HIS A 171 4.59 -10.02 -11.92
CA HIS A 171 5.73 -10.21 -12.81
C HIS A 171 6.22 -8.88 -13.40
N ILE A 172 5.31 -7.97 -13.76
CA ILE A 172 5.68 -6.63 -14.25
C ILE A 172 6.41 -5.86 -13.16
N LEU A 173 5.94 -5.93 -11.92
CA LEU A 173 6.57 -5.25 -10.78
C LEU A 173 7.99 -5.75 -10.53
N ILE A 174 8.19 -7.08 -10.49
CA ILE A 174 9.53 -7.67 -10.33
C ILE A 174 10.46 -7.20 -11.45
N PHE A 175 9.99 -7.28 -12.70
CA PHE A 175 10.82 -6.86 -13.84
C PHE A 175 11.22 -5.38 -13.73
N ALA A 176 10.26 -4.50 -13.38
CA ALA A 176 10.52 -3.08 -13.21
C ALA A 176 11.50 -2.80 -12.04
N ASN A 177 11.36 -3.51 -10.92
CA ASN A 177 12.26 -3.36 -9.77
C ASN A 177 13.69 -3.83 -10.10
N ILE A 178 13.83 -4.96 -10.79
CA ILE A 178 15.17 -5.43 -11.23
C ILE A 178 15.79 -4.43 -12.21
N LEU A 179 15.01 -3.95 -13.18
CA LEU A 179 15.46 -2.93 -14.12
C LEU A 179 15.91 -1.67 -13.39
N ASN A 180 15.17 -1.22 -12.39
CA ASN A 180 15.53 -0.04 -11.61
C ASN A 180 16.89 -0.24 -10.90
N ILE A 181 17.08 -1.36 -10.17
CA ILE A 181 18.35 -1.68 -9.49
C ILE A 181 19.53 -1.67 -10.49
N VAL A 182 19.35 -2.26 -11.66
CA VAL A 182 20.40 -2.28 -12.70
C VAL A 182 20.69 -0.86 -13.20
N LEU A 183 19.67 -0.05 -13.43
CA LEU A 183 19.84 1.33 -13.87
C LEU A 183 20.45 2.21 -12.78
N ASP A 184 20.10 2.01 -11.50
CA ASP A 184 20.73 2.72 -10.38
C ASP A 184 22.23 2.46 -10.35
N LEU A 185 22.65 1.19 -10.45
CA LEU A 185 24.07 0.83 -10.50
C LEU A 185 24.79 1.48 -11.70
N ILE A 186 24.17 1.44 -12.88
CA ILE A 186 24.74 2.05 -14.10
C ILE A 186 24.84 3.57 -13.94
N PHE A 187 23.78 4.24 -13.54
CA PHE A 187 23.75 5.70 -13.51
C PHE A 187 24.56 6.28 -12.35
N VAL A 188 24.54 5.64 -11.19
CA VAL A 188 25.25 6.12 -10.01
C VAL A 188 26.73 5.76 -10.08
N ILE A 189 27.10 4.52 -10.47
CA ILE A 189 28.49 4.05 -10.45
C ILE A 189 29.22 4.42 -11.74
N ASN A 190 28.65 4.09 -12.93
CA ASN A 190 29.38 4.27 -14.19
C ASN A 190 29.29 5.70 -14.69
N PHE A 191 28.12 6.37 -14.54
CA PHE A 191 27.93 7.74 -15.04
C PHE A 191 28.11 8.81 -13.96
N ASN A 192 28.28 8.44 -12.68
CA ASN A 192 28.45 9.37 -11.55
C ASN A 192 27.32 10.42 -11.44
N LEU A 193 26.08 10.05 -11.82
CA LEU A 193 24.95 10.97 -11.83
C LEU A 193 24.32 11.20 -10.45
N SER A 194 24.84 10.57 -9.38
CA SER A 194 24.36 10.75 -8.01
C SER A 194 22.81 10.71 -7.91
N VAL A 195 22.21 11.71 -7.29
CA VAL A 195 20.74 11.83 -7.08
C VAL A 195 19.95 11.82 -8.39
N VAL A 196 20.48 12.45 -9.45
CA VAL A 196 19.86 12.47 -10.77
C VAL A 196 19.74 11.07 -11.35
N GLY A 197 20.80 10.27 -11.18
CA GLY A 197 20.84 8.88 -11.66
C GLY A 197 19.75 8.02 -11.05
N VAL A 198 19.55 8.11 -9.74
CA VAL A 198 18.51 7.39 -9.00
C VAL A 198 17.11 7.85 -9.43
N GLY A 199 16.89 9.16 -9.57
CA GLY A 199 15.64 9.70 -10.07
C GLY A 199 15.30 9.20 -11.47
N LEU A 200 16.30 9.20 -12.40
CA LEU A 200 16.13 8.70 -13.77
C LEU A 200 15.86 7.20 -13.84
N ALA A 201 16.56 6.40 -13.04
CA ALA A 201 16.34 4.95 -12.97
C ALA A 201 14.89 4.65 -12.50
N THR A 202 14.42 5.37 -11.48
CA THR A 202 13.03 5.27 -11.00
C THR A 202 12.04 5.68 -12.09
N LEU A 203 12.27 6.81 -12.77
CA LEU A 203 11.42 7.29 -13.86
C LEU A 203 11.33 6.27 -15.01
N ILE A 204 12.46 5.76 -15.49
CA ILE A 204 12.50 4.78 -16.58
C ILE A 204 11.77 3.49 -16.19
N SER A 205 11.98 3.02 -14.97
CA SER A 205 11.31 1.80 -14.47
C SER A 205 9.79 1.98 -14.36
N GLN A 206 9.32 3.16 -13.96
CA GLN A 206 7.90 3.52 -13.97
C GLN A 206 7.33 3.58 -15.39
N ILE A 207 8.04 4.18 -16.34
CA ILE A 207 7.65 4.20 -17.76
C ILE A 207 7.50 2.77 -18.29
N VAL A 208 8.49 1.93 -18.06
CA VAL A 208 8.50 0.54 -18.55
C VAL A 208 7.35 -0.25 -17.91
N SER A 209 7.11 -0.14 -16.61
CA SER A 209 6.00 -0.82 -15.93
C SER A 209 4.64 -0.36 -16.47
N ALA A 210 4.46 0.94 -16.74
CA ALA A 210 3.26 1.50 -17.33
C ALA A 210 3.03 0.98 -18.75
N ILE A 211 4.06 0.97 -19.58
CA ILE A 211 3.99 0.44 -20.95
C ILE A 211 3.62 -1.05 -20.92
N LEU A 212 4.26 -1.84 -20.08
CA LEU A 212 4.01 -3.28 -19.99
C LEU A 212 2.57 -3.57 -19.58
N VAL A 213 2.05 -2.92 -18.52
CA VAL A 213 0.67 -3.14 -18.09
C VAL A 213 -0.32 -2.67 -19.14
N PHE A 214 -0.06 -1.56 -19.82
CA PHE A 214 -0.91 -1.03 -20.88
C PHE A 214 -0.95 -1.96 -22.09
N VAL A 215 0.20 -2.47 -22.53
CA VAL A 215 0.32 -3.45 -23.61
C VAL A 215 -0.42 -4.75 -23.26
N VAL A 216 -0.30 -5.23 -22.02
CA VAL A 216 -1.05 -6.40 -21.55
C VAL A 216 -2.55 -6.15 -21.66
N LEU A 217 -3.04 -4.99 -21.22
CA LEU A 217 -4.46 -4.64 -21.30
C LEU A 217 -4.96 -4.45 -22.74
N MET A 218 -4.11 -4.00 -23.66
CA MET A 218 -4.47 -3.93 -25.10
C MET A 218 -4.50 -5.30 -25.79
N ARG A 219 -3.66 -6.23 -25.35
CA ARG A 219 -3.52 -7.55 -25.99
C ARG A 219 -4.33 -8.65 -25.32
N THR A 220 -4.94 -8.39 -24.18
CA THR A 220 -5.78 -9.38 -23.50
C THR A 220 -7.05 -9.70 -24.29
N ASN A 221 -7.55 -10.95 -24.16
CA ASN A 221 -8.83 -11.36 -24.69
C ASN A 221 -9.96 -11.23 -23.65
N LEU A 222 -9.69 -10.61 -22.50
CA LEU A 222 -10.66 -10.39 -21.43
C LEU A 222 -11.55 -9.18 -21.72
N ASP A 223 -12.68 -9.12 -21.04
CA ASP A 223 -13.66 -8.03 -21.21
C ASP A 223 -13.11 -6.64 -20.77
N CYS A 224 -11.96 -6.61 -20.09
CA CYS A 224 -11.22 -5.38 -19.73
C CYS A 224 -10.27 -4.88 -20.83
N ARG A 225 -10.26 -5.51 -22.02
CA ARG A 225 -9.37 -5.09 -23.11
C ARG A 225 -9.51 -3.62 -23.42
N ILE A 226 -8.39 -2.89 -23.39
CA ILE A 226 -8.34 -1.46 -23.68
C ILE A 226 -8.16 -1.22 -25.17
N TYR A 227 -9.01 -0.38 -25.71
CA TYR A 227 -8.91 0.15 -27.08
C TYR A 227 -8.67 1.65 -27.00
N ILE A 228 -7.54 2.15 -27.52
CA ILE A 228 -7.17 3.57 -27.44
C ILE A 228 -8.30 4.47 -27.99
N LYS A 229 -8.93 4.08 -29.09
CA LYS A 229 -10.03 4.83 -29.71
C LYS A 229 -11.32 4.87 -28.85
N LYS A 230 -11.46 3.99 -27.86
CA LYS A 230 -12.62 3.91 -26.95
C LYS A 230 -12.35 4.51 -25.58
N LEU A 231 -11.18 5.13 -25.37
CA LEU A 231 -10.87 5.83 -24.12
C LEU A 231 -11.79 7.06 -24.01
N THR A 232 -12.74 6.97 -23.10
CA THR A 232 -13.76 8.01 -22.88
C THR A 232 -14.17 8.03 -21.41
N PHE A 233 -14.46 9.22 -20.89
CA PHE A 233 -15.04 9.39 -19.57
C PHE A 233 -16.55 9.11 -19.62
N TYR A 234 -16.94 7.93 -19.19
CA TYR A 234 -18.34 7.64 -18.93
C TYR A 234 -18.73 8.13 -17.54
N LYS A 235 -19.51 9.22 -17.45
CA LYS A 235 -19.88 9.90 -16.19
C LYS A 235 -20.38 8.94 -15.09
N LYS A 236 -21.19 7.92 -15.47
CA LYS A 236 -21.71 6.89 -14.54
C LYS A 236 -20.58 6.18 -13.79
N TYR A 237 -19.54 5.72 -14.50
CA TYR A 237 -18.43 4.96 -13.90
C TYR A 237 -17.45 5.87 -13.20
N LEU A 238 -17.14 7.03 -13.77
CA LEU A 238 -16.28 8.02 -13.14
C LEU A 238 -16.83 8.44 -11.77
N LYS A 239 -18.15 8.76 -11.68
CA LYS A 239 -18.81 9.06 -10.40
C LYS A 239 -18.67 7.92 -9.41
N LYS A 240 -18.87 6.67 -9.83
CA LYS A 240 -18.72 5.49 -8.96
C LYS A 240 -17.28 5.31 -8.49
N ILE A 241 -16.28 5.50 -9.37
CA ILE A 241 -14.85 5.45 -9.02
C ILE A 241 -14.53 6.46 -7.92
N PHE A 242 -15.01 7.71 -8.06
CA PHE A 242 -14.82 8.73 -7.04
C PHE A 242 -15.55 8.42 -5.73
N VAL A 243 -16.81 8.02 -5.79
CA VAL A 243 -17.61 7.71 -4.59
C VAL A 243 -16.98 6.58 -3.77
N LEU A 244 -16.43 5.55 -4.42
CA LEU A 244 -15.77 4.45 -3.72
C LEU A 244 -14.29 4.71 -3.44
N GLY A 245 -13.60 5.43 -4.30
CA GLY A 245 -12.17 5.67 -4.19
C GLY A 245 -11.81 6.80 -3.25
N LEU A 246 -12.60 7.89 -3.23
CA LEU A 246 -12.28 9.10 -2.44
C LEU A 246 -12.20 8.83 -0.93
N PRO A 247 -13.11 8.06 -0.30
CA PRO A 247 -12.96 7.70 1.10
C PRO A 247 -11.63 6.96 1.39
N ILE A 248 -11.25 6.00 0.52
CA ILE A 248 -9.99 5.26 0.66
C ILE A 248 -8.79 6.20 0.49
N ALA A 249 -8.86 7.12 -0.48
CA ALA A 249 -7.81 8.10 -0.73
C ALA A 249 -7.61 9.05 0.46
N ILE A 250 -8.70 9.56 1.05
CA ILE A 250 -8.65 10.42 2.25
C ILE A 250 -8.01 9.66 3.41
N GLN A 251 -8.42 8.41 3.65
CA GLN A 251 -7.82 7.56 4.68
C GLN A 251 -6.31 7.40 4.50
N SER A 252 -5.86 7.18 3.25
CA SER A 252 -4.44 6.97 2.93
C SER A 252 -3.56 8.18 3.23
N VAL A 253 -4.12 9.39 3.26
CA VAL A 253 -3.40 10.63 3.60
C VAL A 253 -3.44 10.91 5.10
N ILE A 254 -4.56 10.65 5.77
CA ILE A 254 -4.71 10.94 7.21
C ILE A 254 -3.82 10.02 8.07
N TYR A 255 -3.63 8.77 7.67
CA TYR A 255 -2.83 7.79 8.38
C TYR A 255 -1.38 8.23 8.66
N PRO A 256 -0.59 8.64 7.65
CA PRO A 256 0.76 9.15 7.87
C PRO A 256 0.82 10.38 8.79
N ILE A 257 -0.18 11.27 8.73
CA ILE A 257 -0.25 12.46 9.58
C ILE A 257 -0.38 12.06 11.06
N ALA A 258 -1.29 11.12 11.36
CA ALA A 258 -1.45 10.62 12.72
C ALA A 258 -0.17 9.94 13.24
N ASN A 259 0.50 9.14 12.40
CA ASN A 259 1.76 8.49 12.75
C ASN A 259 2.90 9.49 13.01
N THR A 260 2.95 10.62 12.31
CA THR A 260 3.95 11.68 12.55
C THR A 260 3.81 12.26 13.98
N THR A 261 2.58 12.43 14.45
CA THR A 261 2.33 12.91 15.84
C THR A 261 2.86 11.91 16.85
N ILE A 262 2.69 10.61 16.62
CA ILE A 262 3.20 9.56 17.50
C ILE A 262 4.73 9.54 17.46
N GLN A 263 5.32 9.64 16.28
CA GLN A 263 6.77 9.70 16.11
C GLN A 263 7.38 10.86 16.89
N SER A 264 6.70 12.01 16.95
CA SER A 264 7.19 13.16 17.76
C SER A 264 7.27 12.84 19.26
N LYS A 265 6.39 11.98 19.76
CA LYS A 265 6.43 11.51 21.16
C LYS A 265 7.51 10.46 21.39
N ILE A 266 7.73 9.56 20.44
CA ILE A 266 8.84 8.59 20.49
C ILE A 266 10.18 9.32 20.55
N ASN A 267 10.33 10.41 19.80
CA ASN A 267 11.55 11.22 19.77
C ASN A 267 11.92 11.83 21.13
N MET A 268 10.96 11.98 22.06
CA MET A 268 11.23 12.48 23.42
C MET A 268 12.03 11.49 24.29
N PHE A 269 12.08 10.20 23.91
CA PHE A 269 12.77 9.15 24.68
C PHE A 269 14.22 8.93 24.25
N GLY A 270 14.75 9.78 23.35
CA GLY A 270 16.15 9.75 22.96
C GLY A 270 16.46 8.82 21.76
N VAL A 271 17.72 8.84 21.36
CA VAL A 271 18.20 8.23 20.12
C VAL A 271 18.00 6.71 20.12
N ASN A 272 18.24 6.02 21.24
CA ASN A 272 18.12 4.57 21.34
C ASN A 272 16.66 4.11 21.14
N SER A 273 15.69 4.84 21.69
CA SER A 273 14.26 4.56 21.50
C SER A 273 13.81 4.79 20.05
N ILE A 274 14.33 5.83 19.40
CA ILE A 274 14.06 6.10 17.98
C ILE A 274 14.62 4.97 17.12
N ALA A 275 15.85 4.54 17.38
CA ALA A 275 16.50 3.46 16.67
C ALA A 275 15.76 2.11 16.86
N ALA A 276 15.40 1.79 18.11
CA ALA A 276 14.65 0.58 18.44
C ALA A 276 13.28 0.55 17.76
N TRP A 277 12.56 1.67 17.73
CA TRP A 277 11.29 1.79 17.00
C TRP A 277 11.46 1.58 15.51
N ALA A 278 12.49 2.19 14.90
CA ALA A 278 12.77 2.03 13.48
C ALA A 278 13.12 0.58 13.10
N ILE A 279 13.90 -0.11 13.95
CA ILE A 279 14.26 -1.52 13.75
C ILE A 279 13.05 -2.43 13.93
N SER A 280 12.23 -2.20 14.96
CA SER A 280 10.96 -2.91 15.13
C SER A 280 10.09 -2.79 13.88
N GLY A 281 9.98 -1.58 13.30
CA GLY A 281 9.23 -1.34 12.06
C GLY A 281 9.80 -2.03 10.81
N LYS A 282 11.12 -2.33 10.79
CA LYS A 282 11.73 -3.14 9.74
C LYS A 282 11.48 -4.64 9.94
N LEU A 283 11.38 -5.09 11.17
CA LEU A 283 11.12 -6.49 11.49
C LEU A 283 9.62 -6.85 11.32
N ASP A 284 8.71 -5.97 11.75
CA ASP A 284 7.27 -6.19 11.64
C ASP A 284 6.69 -5.86 10.26
N PHE A 285 7.51 -5.39 9.32
CA PHE A 285 7.09 -5.10 7.94
C PHE A 285 6.35 -6.26 7.27
N LEU A 286 6.75 -7.51 7.57
CA LEU A 286 6.07 -8.70 7.04
C LEU A 286 4.61 -8.78 7.51
N ILE A 287 4.33 -8.37 8.74
CA ILE A 287 2.97 -8.31 9.30
C ILE A 287 2.08 -7.42 8.45
N TRP A 288 2.56 -6.19 8.20
CA TRP A 288 1.84 -5.20 7.39
C TRP A 288 1.62 -5.69 5.96
N SER A 289 2.65 -6.29 5.35
CA SER A 289 2.57 -6.83 3.98
C SER A 289 1.55 -7.96 3.84
N VAL A 290 1.47 -8.87 4.83
CA VAL A 290 0.46 -9.94 4.85
C VAL A 290 -0.93 -9.35 5.02
N SER A 291 -1.11 -8.41 5.98
CA SER A 291 -2.40 -7.77 6.23
C SER A 291 -2.94 -7.06 4.98
N ASP A 292 -2.12 -6.21 4.35
CA ASP A 292 -2.47 -5.50 3.12
C ASP A 292 -2.84 -6.45 1.98
N ALA A 293 -2.08 -7.53 1.80
CA ALA A 293 -2.34 -8.51 0.75
C ALA A 293 -3.68 -9.22 0.95
N PHE A 294 -4.02 -9.59 2.18
CA PHE A 294 -5.32 -10.18 2.50
C PHE A 294 -6.46 -9.17 2.43
N CYS A 295 -6.24 -7.92 2.82
CA CYS A 295 -7.21 -6.83 2.68
C CYS A 295 -7.60 -6.62 1.21
N ILE A 296 -6.62 -6.50 0.30
CA ILE A 296 -6.84 -6.36 -1.15
C ILE A 296 -7.54 -7.61 -1.71
N SER A 297 -7.10 -8.79 -1.30
CA SER A 297 -7.65 -10.07 -1.79
C SER A 297 -9.08 -10.27 -1.31
N SER A 298 -9.37 -9.99 -0.05
CA SER A 298 -10.71 -10.03 0.53
C SER A 298 -11.65 -9.08 -0.19
N SER A 299 -11.20 -7.83 -0.46
CA SER A 299 -11.96 -6.85 -1.20
C SER A 299 -12.33 -7.33 -2.60
N THR A 300 -11.36 -7.84 -3.36
CA THR A 300 -11.59 -8.33 -4.73
C THR A 300 -12.48 -9.59 -4.76
N PHE A 301 -12.20 -10.55 -3.86
CA PHE A 301 -13.00 -11.79 -3.74
C PHE A 301 -14.45 -11.48 -3.40
N VAL A 302 -14.66 -10.63 -2.41
CA VAL A 302 -16.01 -10.21 -1.99
C VAL A 302 -16.71 -9.45 -3.12
N ALA A 303 -16.03 -8.50 -3.77
CA ALA A 303 -16.61 -7.72 -4.85
C ALA A 303 -17.09 -8.60 -6.02
N GLN A 304 -16.29 -9.57 -6.47
CA GLN A 304 -16.69 -10.49 -7.54
C GLN A 304 -17.86 -11.39 -7.12
N ASN A 305 -17.80 -11.98 -5.91
CA ASN A 305 -18.87 -12.87 -5.44
C ASN A 305 -20.16 -12.12 -5.12
N TYR A 306 -20.06 -10.87 -4.65
CA TYR A 306 -21.21 -9.99 -4.43
C TYR A 306 -21.88 -9.61 -5.76
N GLY A 307 -21.09 -9.21 -6.76
CA GLY A 307 -21.59 -8.97 -8.12
C GLY A 307 -22.26 -10.21 -8.72
N ALA A 308 -21.70 -11.39 -8.49
CA ALA A 308 -22.27 -12.67 -8.90
C ALA A 308 -23.49 -13.12 -8.06
N LYS A 309 -23.95 -12.33 -7.08
CA LYS A 309 -25.03 -12.65 -6.14
C LYS A 309 -24.80 -13.96 -5.35
N LYS A 310 -23.53 -14.35 -5.14
CA LYS A 310 -23.13 -15.56 -4.41
C LYS A 310 -22.90 -15.27 -2.93
N HIS A 311 -23.93 -14.82 -2.22
CA HIS A 311 -23.87 -14.38 -0.82
C HIS A 311 -23.25 -15.43 0.13
N HIS A 312 -23.54 -16.70 -0.07
CA HIS A 312 -22.93 -17.78 0.72
C HIS A 312 -21.39 -17.82 0.56
N ARG A 313 -20.88 -17.60 -0.68
CA ARG A 313 -19.44 -17.53 -0.92
C ARG A 313 -18.84 -16.25 -0.34
N VAL A 314 -19.56 -15.13 -0.34
CA VAL A 314 -19.13 -13.89 0.32
C VAL A 314 -18.88 -14.16 1.80
N LYS A 315 -19.85 -14.71 2.54
CA LYS A 315 -19.71 -15.04 3.98
C LYS A 315 -18.52 -15.97 4.24
N LYS A 316 -18.46 -17.09 3.53
CA LYS A 316 -17.36 -18.06 3.68
C LYS A 316 -16.01 -17.47 3.28
N GLY A 317 -15.97 -16.60 2.28
CA GLY A 317 -14.75 -15.93 1.82
C GLY A 317 -14.20 -14.96 2.85
N ILE A 318 -15.05 -14.16 3.49
CA ILE A 318 -14.66 -13.27 4.59
C ILE A 318 -14.02 -14.08 5.73
N ILE A 319 -14.73 -15.12 6.20
CA ILE A 319 -14.23 -16.00 7.29
C ILE A 319 -12.89 -16.66 6.88
N SER A 320 -12.82 -17.21 5.66
CA SER A 320 -11.59 -17.84 5.18
C SER A 320 -10.43 -16.86 5.09
N SER A 321 -10.65 -15.63 4.61
CA SER A 321 -9.63 -14.58 4.53
C SER A 321 -9.11 -14.22 5.92
N VAL A 322 -10.01 -14.05 6.90
CA VAL A 322 -9.64 -13.74 8.29
C VAL A 322 -8.85 -14.89 8.92
N ILE A 323 -9.32 -16.13 8.80
CA ILE A 323 -8.61 -17.29 9.38
C ILE A 323 -7.22 -17.44 8.77
N MET A 324 -7.10 -17.35 7.44
CA MET A 324 -5.83 -17.52 6.75
C MET A 324 -4.84 -16.38 7.07
N SER A 325 -5.33 -15.14 7.16
CA SER A 325 -4.49 -14.01 7.54
C SER A 325 -4.00 -14.13 8.98
N ILE A 326 -4.88 -14.48 9.92
CA ILE A 326 -4.50 -14.75 11.33
C ILE A 326 -3.46 -15.85 11.40
N SER A 327 -3.66 -16.96 10.68
CA SER A 327 -2.71 -18.10 10.71
C SER A 327 -1.32 -17.67 10.25
N MET A 328 -1.20 -16.91 9.16
CA MET A 328 0.09 -16.40 8.68
C MET A 328 0.69 -15.37 9.65
N ILE A 329 -0.12 -14.45 10.16
CA ILE A 329 0.32 -13.42 11.13
C ILE A 329 0.81 -14.08 12.42
N LEU A 330 0.10 -15.07 12.96
CA LEU A 330 0.53 -15.76 14.18
C LEU A 330 1.90 -16.42 14.02
N VAL A 331 2.17 -17.05 12.87
CA VAL A 331 3.50 -17.63 12.60
C VAL A 331 4.58 -16.54 12.66
N ILE A 332 4.38 -15.41 11.98
CA ILE A 332 5.35 -14.30 11.99
C ILE A 332 5.44 -13.68 13.38
N SER A 333 4.32 -13.46 14.06
CA SER A 333 4.28 -12.88 15.41
C SER A 333 5.01 -13.75 16.43
N ILE A 334 4.82 -15.08 16.39
CA ILE A 334 5.53 -16.02 17.27
C ILE A 334 7.03 -15.96 16.95
N THR A 335 7.41 -15.91 15.68
CA THR A 335 8.82 -15.76 15.29
C THR A 335 9.41 -14.47 15.84
N LEU A 336 8.73 -13.33 15.68
CA LEU A 336 9.20 -12.05 16.21
C LEU A 336 9.25 -12.04 17.74
N PHE A 337 8.26 -12.64 18.39
CA PHE A 337 8.20 -12.71 19.86
C PHE A 337 9.36 -13.50 20.44
N ILE A 338 9.69 -14.66 19.86
CA ILE A 338 10.72 -15.57 20.38
C ILE A 338 12.14 -15.13 19.97
N TRP A 339 12.32 -14.77 18.70
CA TRP A 339 13.65 -14.53 18.11
C TRP A 339 13.99 -13.05 17.87
N SER A 340 13.23 -12.09 18.44
CA SER A 340 13.52 -10.65 18.23
C SER A 340 14.96 -10.27 18.63
N LYS A 341 15.49 -10.85 19.72
CA LYS A 341 16.86 -10.61 20.19
C LYS A 341 17.93 -11.16 19.25
N ASP A 342 17.61 -12.22 18.49
CA ASP A 342 18.52 -12.83 17.52
C ASP A 342 18.40 -12.19 16.14
N LEU A 343 17.23 -11.61 15.83
CA LEU A 343 16.97 -10.93 14.55
C LEU A 343 17.45 -9.49 14.54
N ALA A 344 17.33 -8.75 15.64
CA ALA A 344 17.76 -7.36 15.72
C ALA A 344 19.26 -7.14 15.42
N PRO A 345 20.20 -8.02 15.84
CA PRO A 345 21.62 -7.89 15.53
C PRO A 345 21.96 -7.89 14.04
N PHE A 346 21.11 -8.45 13.16
CA PHE A 346 21.29 -8.33 11.72
C PHE A 346 21.14 -6.90 11.19
N LEU A 347 20.54 -5.99 11.99
CA LEU A 347 20.24 -4.62 11.62
C LEU A 347 21.04 -3.60 12.42
N ILE A 348 21.44 -3.92 13.66
CA ILE A 348 22.18 -3.03 14.55
C ILE A 348 23.00 -3.84 15.54
N GLU A 349 24.20 -3.30 15.93
CA GLU A 349 25.10 -3.94 16.89
C GLU A 349 24.92 -3.43 18.34
N ASP A 350 24.24 -2.29 18.51
CA ASP A 350 24.04 -1.66 19.81
C ASP A 350 23.10 -2.51 20.70
N ARG A 351 23.65 -2.96 21.83
CA ARG A 351 22.98 -3.89 22.76
C ARG A 351 21.73 -3.28 23.41
N GLU A 352 21.77 -2.00 23.75
CA GLU A 352 20.63 -1.31 24.38
C GLU A 352 19.46 -1.19 23.39
N VAL A 353 19.77 -0.87 22.12
CA VAL A 353 18.78 -0.80 21.05
C VAL A 353 18.18 -2.18 20.74
N ILE A 354 18.99 -3.25 20.79
CA ILE A 354 18.52 -4.62 20.62
C ILE A 354 17.54 -5.01 21.73
N GLU A 355 17.88 -4.71 22.99
CA GLU A 355 17.00 -4.98 24.13
C GLU A 355 15.67 -4.24 24.03
N LEU A 356 15.70 -2.92 23.76
CA LEU A 356 14.50 -2.11 23.55
C LEU A 356 13.65 -2.61 22.34
N THR A 357 14.29 -3.00 21.24
CA THR A 357 13.59 -3.59 20.09
C THR A 357 12.85 -4.87 20.48
N SER A 358 13.49 -5.73 21.26
CA SER A 358 12.88 -6.96 21.77
C SER A 358 11.71 -6.68 22.70
N GLU A 359 11.82 -5.69 23.58
CA GLU A 359 10.72 -5.27 24.45
C GLU A 359 9.52 -4.74 23.65
N ILE A 360 9.76 -3.89 22.66
CA ILE A 360 8.71 -3.40 21.74
C ILE A 360 7.97 -4.57 21.09
N LEU A 361 8.73 -5.49 20.50
CA LEU A 361 8.15 -6.64 19.79
C LEU A 361 7.47 -7.62 20.74
N SER A 362 7.97 -7.80 21.95
CA SER A 362 7.31 -8.65 22.97
C SER A 362 5.93 -8.15 23.37
N ILE A 363 5.72 -6.82 23.34
CA ILE A 363 4.43 -6.19 23.64
C ILE A 363 3.51 -6.21 22.42
N LEU A 364 4.01 -5.88 21.23
CA LEU A 364 3.16 -5.72 20.05
C LEU A 364 2.87 -7.03 19.32
N ALA A 365 3.86 -7.93 19.23
CA ALA A 365 3.74 -9.14 18.42
C ALA A 365 2.54 -10.04 18.80
N PRO A 366 2.22 -10.26 20.08
CA PRO A 366 1.06 -11.06 20.46
C PRO A 366 -0.28 -10.52 19.97
N PHE A 367 -0.36 -9.24 19.56
CA PHE A 367 -1.60 -8.54 19.25
C PHE A 367 -1.76 -8.13 17.78
N TYR A 368 -0.78 -8.35 16.91
CA TYR A 368 -0.89 -8.00 15.48
C TYR A 368 -2.08 -8.68 14.79
N PHE A 369 -2.50 -9.86 15.24
CA PHE A 369 -3.67 -10.54 14.68
C PHE A 369 -4.95 -9.70 14.86
N ILE A 370 -5.07 -8.90 15.94
CA ILE A 370 -6.22 -8.02 16.18
C ILE A 370 -6.31 -6.97 15.07
N TYR A 371 -5.19 -6.30 14.78
CA TYR A 371 -5.14 -5.35 13.66
C TYR A 371 -5.56 -6.00 12.34
N THR A 372 -5.00 -7.17 12.05
CA THR A 372 -5.24 -7.87 10.78
C THR A 372 -6.69 -8.26 10.59
N ILE A 373 -7.40 -8.67 11.66
CA ILE A 373 -8.85 -8.92 11.60
C ILE A 373 -9.58 -7.68 11.10
N GLY A 374 -9.32 -6.52 11.73
CA GLY A 374 -9.96 -5.25 11.37
C GLY A 374 -9.69 -4.86 9.92
N ASP A 375 -8.44 -4.99 9.46
CA ASP A 375 -8.03 -4.61 8.11
C ASP A 375 -8.64 -5.52 7.02
N VAL A 376 -8.64 -6.83 7.23
CA VAL A 376 -9.28 -7.80 6.31
C VAL A 376 -10.80 -7.59 6.24
N LEU A 377 -11.45 -7.29 7.38
CA LEU A 377 -12.87 -6.94 7.42
C LEU A 377 -13.15 -5.61 6.70
N ALA A 378 -12.29 -4.61 6.86
CA ALA A 378 -12.37 -3.36 6.10
C ALA A 378 -12.31 -3.63 4.59
N GLY A 379 -11.36 -4.47 4.15
CA GLY A 379 -11.27 -4.90 2.76
C GLY A 379 -12.55 -5.58 2.26
N ALA A 380 -13.10 -6.50 3.03
CA ALA A 380 -14.35 -7.18 2.72
C ALA A 380 -15.53 -6.22 2.54
N ILE A 381 -15.69 -5.27 3.46
CA ILE A 381 -16.77 -4.28 3.42
C ILE A 381 -16.61 -3.36 2.21
N ARG A 382 -15.38 -2.94 1.88
CA ARG A 382 -15.09 -2.20 0.64
C ARG A 382 -15.51 -2.99 -0.60
N GLY A 383 -15.25 -4.31 -0.62
CA GLY A 383 -15.69 -5.20 -1.70
C GLY A 383 -17.20 -5.23 -1.90
N LEU A 384 -18.00 -5.05 -0.84
CA LEU A 384 -19.45 -4.90 -0.93
C LEU A 384 -19.90 -3.57 -1.55
N GLY A 385 -18.96 -2.65 -1.82
CA GLY A 385 -19.25 -1.32 -2.35
C GLY A 385 -19.47 -0.25 -1.28
N ASP A 386 -19.08 -0.52 -0.05
CA ASP A 386 -19.16 0.43 1.06
C ASP A 386 -17.74 0.81 1.52
N THR A 387 -17.31 1.99 1.15
CA THR A 387 -15.95 2.49 1.47
C THR A 387 -15.99 3.63 2.49
N PHE A 388 -17.15 4.28 2.64
CA PHE A 388 -17.30 5.42 3.54
C PHE A 388 -17.23 5.02 5.00
N TYR A 389 -18.00 4.01 5.42
CA TYR A 389 -17.98 3.55 6.81
C TYR A 389 -16.63 2.93 7.22
N PRO A 390 -15.98 2.09 6.40
CA PRO A 390 -14.61 1.65 6.69
C PRO A 390 -13.61 2.80 6.88
N MET A 391 -13.71 3.87 6.07
CA MET A 391 -12.90 5.07 6.26
C MET A 391 -13.17 5.70 7.63
N LEU A 392 -14.44 5.92 7.98
CA LEU A 392 -14.80 6.53 9.27
C LEU A 392 -14.34 5.70 10.46
N ILE A 393 -14.55 4.38 10.43
CA ILE A 393 -14.11 3.47 11.49
C ILE A 393 -12.60 3.53 11.65
N ASN A 394 -11.85 3.44 10.54
CA ASN A 394 -10.40 3.49 10.58
C ASN A 394 -9.87 4.84 11.08
N ILE A 395 -10.40 5.97 10.59
CA ILE A 395 -9.97 7.30 11.04
C ILE A 395 -10.28 7.45 12.53
N PHE A 396 -11.49 7.07 12.96
CA PHE A 396 -11.86 7.15 14.37
C PHE A 396 -10.97 6.27 15.25
N ALA A 397 -10.91 4.98 14.96
CA ALA A 397 -10.23 4.01 15.82
C ALA A 397 -8.70 4.16 15.79
N ILE A 398 -8.11 4.30 14.60
CA ILE A 398 -6.66 4.26 14.45
C ILE A 398 -6.03 5.65 14.56
N CYS A 399 -6.73 6.71 14.12
CA CYS A 399 -6.18 8.06 14.23
C CYS A 399 -6.70 8.77 15.49
N ILE A 400 -8.03 8.94 15.63
CA ILE A 400 -8.58 9.76 16.71
C ILE A 400 -8.37 9.10 18.08
N VAL A 401 -8.73 7.82 18.26
CA VAL A 401 -8.55 7.14 19.56
C VAL A 401 -7.07 7.13 19.97
N ARG A 402 -6.16 6.88 19.03
CA ARG A 402 -4.72 6.89 19.29
C ARG A 402 -4.21 8.28 19.67
N LEU A 403 -4.66 9.33 18.97
CA LEU A 403 -4.30 10.70 19.32
C LEU A 403 -4.89 11.12 20.67
N LEU A 404 -6.14 10.77 20.97
CA LEU A 404 -6.73 11.02 22.29
C LEU A 404 -5.92 10.34 23.39
N TRP A 405 -5.49 9.08 23.17
CA TRP A 405 -4.60 8.42 24.12
C TRP A 405 -3.28 9.17 24.34
N ILE A 406 -2.64 9.62 23.27
CA ILE A 406 -1.38 10.36 23.30
C ILE A 406 -1.52 11.74 23.98
N PHE A 407 -2.68 12.41 23.82
CA PHE A 407 -2.86 13.74 24.41
C PHE A 407 -3.40 13.72 25.83
N PHE A 408 -4.21 12.73 26.20
CA PHE A 408 -4.90 12.70 27.50
C PHE A 408 -4.40 11.63 28.46
N VAL A 409 -4.01 10.45 27.96
CA VAL A 409 -3.58 9.33 28.81
C VAL A 409 -2.06 9.29 28.98
N PHE A 410 -1.31 9.44 27.89
CA PHE A 410 0.15 9.46 27.94
C PHE A 410 0.74 10.48 28.93
N PRO A 411 0.22 11.73 29.09
CA PRO A 411 0.76 12.68 30.05
C PRO A 411 0.62 12.26 31.52
N LEU A 412 -0.32 11.35 31.84
CA LEU A 412 -0.51 10.85 33.22
C LEU A 412 0.65 9.94 33.67
N ASN A 413 1.26 9.22 32.72
CA ASN A 413 2.44 8.39 32.97
C ASN A 413 3.29 8.34 31.69
N PRO A 414 4.19 9.31 31.45
CA PRO A 414 4.89 9.47 30.20
C PRO A 414 6.03 8.46 30.04
N THR A 415 5.70 7.20 29.80
CA THR A 415 6.65 6.12 29.51
C THR A 415 6.58 5.71 28.05
N PHE A 416 7.68 5.17 27.53
CA PHE A 416 7.72 4.66 26.17
C PHE A 416 6.63 3.59 25.90
N PHE A 417 6.37 2.73 26.87
CA PHE A 417 5.35 1.68 26.81
C PHE A 417 3.93 2.22 26.68
N MET A 418 3.63 3.39 27.25
CA MET A 418 2.32 4.04 27.09
C MET A 418 2.02 4.41 25.62
N ILE A 419 3.07 4.66 24.83
CA ILE A 419 2.91 4.85 23.39
C ILE A 419 2.52 3.53 22.71
N LEU A 420 3.14 2.41 23.08
CA LEU A 420 2.84 1.09 22.52
C LEU A 420 1.38 0.67 22.82
N TYR A 421 0.90 0.93 24.02
CA TYR A 421 -0.49 0.63 24.39
C TYR A 421 -1.51 1.39 23.55
N SER A 422 -1.17 2.58 23.05
CA SER A 422 -2.04 3.31 22.11
C SER A 422 -2.33 2.52 20.82
N TYR A 423 -1.37 1.71 20.37
CA TYR A 423 -1.54 0.82 19.22
C TYR A 423 -2.52 -0.31 19.55
N LEU A 424 -2.33 -0.99 20.67
CA LEU A 424 -3.17 -2.13 21.07
C LEU A 424 -4.63 -1.71 21.25
N ILE A 425 -4.86 -0.57 21.91
CA ILE A 425 -6.22 -0.04 22.13
C ILE A 425 -6.85 0.35 20.80
N SER A 426 -6.12 1.08 19.95
CA SER A 426 -6.64 1.50 18.65
C SER A 426 -6.99 0.31 17.74
N TRP A 427 -6.18 -0.75 17.73
CA TRP A 427 -6.46 -1.98 16.98
C TRP A 427 -7.68 -2.72 17.52
N THR A 428 -7.81 -2.79 18.85
CA THR A 428 -8.95 -3.44 19.50
C THR A 428 -10.25 -2.70 19.20
N VAL A 429 -10.27 -1.37 19.35
CA VAL A 429 -11.43 -0.53 19.03
C VAL A 429 -11.79 -0.67 17.55
N ASN A 430 -10.81 -0.66 16.67
CA ASN A 430 -10.99 -0.83 15.23
C ASN A 430 -11.67 -2.16 14.90
N THR A 431 -11.15 -3.25 15.44
CA THR A 431 -11.66 -4.60 15.15
C THR A 431 -13.06 -4.78 15.72
N ILE A 432 -13.31 -4.33 16.95
CA ILE A 432 -14.67 -4.38 17.56
C ILE A 432 -15.67 -3.58 16.71
N ALA A 433 -15.30 -2.37 16.27
CA ALA A 433 -16.16 -1.54 15.43
C ALA A 433 -16.51 -2.23 14.10
N PHE A 434 -15.55 -2.90 13.45
CA PHE A 434 -15.82 -3.67 12.24
C PHE A 434 -16.68 -4.90 12.48
N LEU A 435 -16.47 -5.63 13.57
CA LEU A 435 -17.32 -6.78 13.94
C LEU A 435 -18.77 -6.34 14.19
N ILE A 436 -18.96 -5.25 14.92
CA ILE A 436 -20.28 -4.65 15.16
C ILE A 436 -20.91 -4.25 13.82
N TYR A 437 -20.17 -3.57 12.96
CA TYR A 437 -20.66 -3.12 11.66
C TYR A 437 -21.11 -4.28 10.76
N ILE A 438 -20.32 -5.35 10.68
CA ILE A 438 -20.67 -6.56 9.91
C ILE A 438 -21.89 -7.25 10.53
N TYR A 439 -21.99 -7.31 11.85
CA TYR A 439 -23.16 -7.90 12.52
C TYR A 439 -24.46 -7.21 12.11
N PHE A 440 -24.48 -5.88 12.06
CA PHE A 440 -25.65 -5.12 11.60
C PHE A 440 -25.92 -5.27 10.10
N LYS A 441 -24.87 -5.39 9.30
CA LYS A 441 -25.00 -5.58 7.84
C LYS A 441 -25.25 -7.02 7.40
N ARG A 442 -25.17 -8.00 8.29
CA ARG A 442 -25.30 -9.44 7.94
C ARG A 442 -26.56 -9.79 7.17
N LYS A 443 -27.66 -9.01 7.31
CA LYS A 443 -28.91 -9.20 6.56
C LYS A 443 -28.79 -8.81 5.08
N LYS A 444 -27.79 -8.01 4.70
CA LYS A 444 -27.52 -7.59 3.31
C LYS A 444 -26.40 -8.40 2.66
N ILE A 445 -25.67 -9.21 3.41
CA ILE A 445 -24.61 -10.13 3.01
C ILE A 445 -25.18 -11.56 2.98
#